data_7fdde00a10d3afe1de688b91411d9be0
#
_entry.id   7fdde00a10d3afe1de688b91411d9be0
#
_cell.length_a   1.000
_cell.length_b   1.000
_cell.length_c   1.000
_cell.angle_alpha   90.00
_cell.angle_beta   90.00
_cell.angle_gamma   90.00
#
_symmetry.space_group_name_H-M   'P 1'
#
loop_
_entity.id
_entity.type
_entity.pdbx_description
1 polymer ?
#
loop_
_entity_poly.entity_id
_entity_poly.type
_entity_poly.pdbx_seq_one_letter_code
_entity_poly.pdbx_strand_id
1 'polypeptide(L)'
;RKWLENSTSSKLLEELNRIKDDVYYWDQDVLNSYFDGEYIELSEYLNFNLHLTKNDFFDKRSKNEKNEISLIHYAGSYKPWSVRGIFNPKSKYYQDQHMKLNNNNYHIINTWRPDAVLRFVQGIVTFRFIFIKKPIKFVVGVFISLLKSNKK
;
A
#
# COMPACT_ATOMS: atom_id res chain seq x y z
N ARG A 1 -21.77 -13.96 9.63
CA ARG A 1 -22.91 -14.86 9.82
C ARG A 1 -23.79 -14.85 8.58
N LYS A 2 -24.40 -13.72 8.18
CA LYS A 2 -25.25 -13.61 6.95
C LYS A 2 -24.57 -14.14 5.69
N TRP A 3 -23.26 -13.92 5.53
CA TRP A 3 -22.49 -14.40 4.40
C TRP A 3 -22.53 -15.93 4.26
N LEU A 4 -22.39 -16.64 5.36
CA LEU A 4 -22.47 -18.12 5.39
C LEU A 4 -23.90 -18.60 5.17
N GLU A 5 -24.87 -17.96 5.82
CA GLU A 5 -26.30 -18.32 5.72
C GLU A 5 -26.83 -18.19 4.29
N ASN A 6 -26.33 -17.20 3.55
CA ASN A 6 -26.76 -16.92 2.17
C ASN A 6 -25.93 -17.65 1.10
N SER A 7 -24.98 -18.50 1.50
CA SER A 7 -24.06 -19.16 0.56
C SER A 7 -23.36 -18.19 -0.41
N THR A 8 -23.03 -16.98 0.09
CA THR A 8 -22.52 -15.88 -0.74
C THR A 8 -21.23 -16.26 -1.46
N SER A 9 -20.35 -17.05 -0.83
CA SER A 9 -19.11 -17.51 -1.48
C SER A 9 -19.37 -18.33 -2.74
N SER A 10 -20.36 -19.25 -2.70
CA SER A 10 -20.72 -20.05 -3.90
C SER A 10 -21.30 -19.17 -5.01
N LYS A 11 -22.15 -18.22 -4.65
CA LYS A 11 -22.74 -17.28 -5.60
C LYS A 11 -21.69 -16.37 -6.23
N LEU A 12 -20.68 -15.92 -5.47
CA LEU A 12 -19.56 -15.15 -6.02
C LEU A 12 -18.69 -15.98 -6.97
N LEU A 13 -18.52 -17.28 -6.72
CA LEU A 13 -17.82 -18.16 -7.66
C LEU A 13 -18.62 -18.38 -8.96
N GLU A 14 -19.94 -18.49 -8.86
CA GLU A 14 -20.82 -18.53 -10.04
C GLU A 14 -20.72 -17.24 -10.83
N GLU A 15 -20.76 -16.09 -10.15
CA GLU A 15 -20.62 -14.77 -10.76
C GLU A 15 -19.25 -14.60 -11.42
N LEU A 16 -18.16 -15.02 -10.77
CA LEU A 16 -16.82 -15.02 -11.36
C LEU A 16 -16.79 -15.84 -12.66
N ASN A 17 -17.41 -17.02 -12.68
CA ASN A 17 -17.49 -17.84 -13.88
C ASN A 17 -18.29 -17.16 -15.00
N ARG A 18 -19.32 -16.40 -14.64
CA ARG A 18 -20.15 -15.66 -15.59
C ARG A 18 -19.42 -14.52 -16.28
N ILE A 19 -18.60 -13.76 -15.51
CA ILE A 19 -17.90 -12.54 -15.98
C ILE A 19 -16.40 -12.75 -16.26
N LYS A 20 -15.90 -13.98 -16.21
CA LYS A 20 -14.46 -14.30 -16.23
C LYS A 20 -13.66 -13.62 -17.35
N ASP A 21 -14.28 -13.40 -18.49
CA ASP A 21 -13.62 -12.81 -19.66
C ASP A 21 -13.56 -11.27 -19.60
N ASP A 22 -14.35 -10.65 -18.70
CA ASP A 22 -14.43 -9.20 -18.51
C ASP A 22 -13.78 -8.73 -17.20
N VAL A 23 -13.17 -9.65 -16.42
CA VAL A 23 -12.53 -9.34 -15.14
C VAL A 23 -11.19 -8.63 -15.35
N TYR A 24 -11.08 -7.41 -14.84
CA TYR A 24 -9.87 -6.61 -14.86
C TYR A 24 -9.25 -6.43 -13.47
N TYR A 25 -10.08 -6.15 -12.45
CA TYR A 25 -9.67 -5.92 -11.05
C TYR A 25 -10.02 -7.09 -10.13
N TRP A 26 -10.09 -8.31 -10.65
CA TRP A 26 -10.28 -9.57 -9.92
C TRP A 26 -11.50 -9.56 -8.99
N ASP A 27 -11.27 -9.61 -7.69
CA ASP A 27 -12.29 -9.67 -6.65
C ASP A 27 -13.22 -8.45 -6.64
N GLN A 28 -12.72 -7.27 -6.98
CA GLN A 28 -13.52 -6.05 -7.03
C GLN A 28 -14.58 -6.12 -8.11
N ASP A 29 -14.24 -6.62 -9.29
CA ASP A 29 -15.19 -6.72 -10.40
C ASP A 29 -16.28 -7.75 -10.07
N VAL A 30 -15.92 -8.88 -9.47
CA VAL A 30 -16.86 -9.90 -9.04
C VAL A 30 -17.82 -9.38 -7.97
N LEU A 31 -17.30 -8.67 -6.97
CA LEU A 31 -18.13 -8.08 -5.91
C LEU A 31 -19.06 -7.00 -6.47
N ASN A 32 -18.55 -6.11 -7.31
CA ASN A 32 -19.35 -5.07 -7.93
C ASN A 32 -20.45 -5.65 -8.82
N SER A 33 -20.13 -6.67 -9.62
CA SER A 33 -21.09 -7.32 -10.49
C SER A 33 -22.16 -8.08 -9.69
N TYR A 34 -21.77 -8.78 -8.63
CA TYR A 34 -22.70 -9.56 -7.81
C TYR A 34 -23.67 -8.70 -7.01
N PHE A 35 -23.16 -7.62 -6.41
CA PHE A 35 -23.99 -6.74 -5.58
C PHE A 35 -24.70 -5.65 -6.38
N ASP A 36 -24.28 -5.37 -7.60
CA ASP A 36 -24.91 -4.44 -8.56
C ASP A 36 -25.42 -3.13 -7.93
N GLY A 37 -24.58 -2.52 -7.07
CA GLY A 37 -24.94 -1.31 -6.34
C GLY A 37 -25.72 -1.53 -5.03
N GLU A 38 -26.09 -2.76 -4.68
CA GLU A 38 -26.72 -3.08 -3.40
C GLU A 38 -25.71 -3.13 -2.24
N TYR A 39 -25.02 -2.02 -2.01
CA TYR A 39 -24.06 -1.85 -0.91
C TYR A 39 -24.17 -0.46 -0.29
N ILE A 40 -23.73 -0.36 0.95
CA ILE A 40 -23.67 0.92 1.66
C ILE A 40 -22.32 1.56 1.37
N GLU A 41 -22.33 2.73 0.74
CA GLU A 41 -21.12 3.54 0.59
C GLU A 41 -20.67 4.08 1.95
N LEU A 42 -19.43 3.83 2.28
CA LEU A 42 -18.79 4.42 3.45
C LEU A 42 -18.16 5.76 3.08
N SER A 43 -18.09 6.66 4.06
CA SER A 43 -17.33 7.90 3.88
C SER A 43 -15.91 7.61 3.42
N GLU A 44 -15.40 8.40 2.47
CA GLU A 44 -14.02 8.29 1.99
C GLU A 44 -12.96 8.37 3.11
N TYR A 45 -13.27 9.01 4.23
CA TYR A 45 -12.41 9.09 5.41
C TYR A 45 -12.22 7.75 6.13
N LEU A 46 -13.17 6.83 5.98
CA LEU A 46 -13.11 5.48 6.55
C LEU A 46 -12.26 4.53 5.73
N ASN A 47 -12.00 4.86 4.46
CA ASN A 47 -11.11 4.10 3.57
C ASN A 47 -10.42 5.04 2.59
N PHE A 48 -9.64 5.99 3.12
CA PHE A 48 -8.96 6.99 2.31
C PHE A 48 -7.94 6.36 1.36
N ASN A 49 -8.22 6.46 0.07
CA ASN A 49 -7.41 5.85 -0.96
C ASN A 49 -6.19 6.74 -1.29
N LEU A 50 -5.02 6.30 -0.86
CA LEU A 50 -3.77 7.04 -1.02
C LEU A 50 -2.87 6.39 -2.06
N HIS A 51 -2.71 7.04 -3.20
CA HIS A 51 -1.75 6.66 -4.22
C HIS A 51 -0.40 7.33 -3.94
N LEU A 52 0.66 6.54 -3.78
CA LEU A 52 2.01 7.06 -3.72
C LEU A 52 2.54 7.24 -5.15
N THR A 53 2.84 8.48 -5.54
CA THR A 53 3.41 8.80 -6.86
C THR A 53 4.81 9.39 -6.75
N LYS A 54 5.50 9.53 -7.88
CA LYS A 54 6.81 10.18 -7.92
C LYS A 54 6.75 11.65 -7.51
N ASN A 55 5.61 12.31 -7.70
CA ASN A 55 5.48 13.77 -7.66
C ASN A 55 4.80 14.29 -6.40
N ASP A 56 4.44 13.42 -5.44
CA ASP A 56 3.68 13.79 -4.24
C ASP A 56 4.39 14.74 -3.26
N PHE A 57 5.63 15.17 -3.57
CA PHE A 57 6.37 16.12 -2.73
C PHE A 57 5.68 17.49 -2.59
N PHE A 58 4.83 17.84 -3.54
CA PHE A 58 4.22 19.17 -3.65
C PHE A 58 2.72 19.20 -3.35
N ASP A 59 2.12 18.08 -2.98
CA ASP A 59 0.70 18.05 -2.68
C ASP A 59 0.41 18.69 -1.32
N LYS A 60 0.02 19.99 -1.38
CA LYS A 60 -0.34 20.79 -0.20
C LYS A 60 -1.69 20.41 0.40
N ARG A 61 -2.52 19.61 -0.28
CA ARG A 61 -3.89 19.27 0.15
C ARG A 61 -3.96 18.45 1.43
N SER A 62 -2.88 17.78 1.79
CA SER A 62 -2.81 16.87 2.95
C SER A 62 -2.78 17.56 4.33
N LYS A 63 -2.75 18.89 4.44
CA LYS A 63 -2.57 19.53 5.76
C LYS A 63 -3.85 19.64 6.60
N ASN A 64 -5.01 19.75 5.98
CA ASN A 64 -6.27 20.02 6.71
C ASN A 64 -7.13 18.75 6.96
N GLU A 65 -6.85 17.63 6.28
CA GLU A 65 -7.69 16.42 6.34
C GLU A 65 -7.25 15.41 7.42
N LYS A 66 -6.15 15.66 8.12
CA LYS A 66 -5.51 14.69 9.01
C LYS A 66 -6.32 14.20 10.21
N ASN A 67 -7.28 14.98 10.66
CA ASN A 67 -8.00 14.68 11.92
C ASN A 67 -9.22 13.77 11.71
N GLU A 68 -9.64 13.55 10.46
CA GLU A 68 -10.86 12.80 10.15
C GLU A 68 -10.58 11.43 9.48
N ILE A 69 -9.40 11.23 8.91
CA ILE A 69 -9.05 9.98 8.24
C ILE A 69 -8.86 8.86 9.26
N SER A 70 -9.73 7.88 9.24
CA SER A 70 -9.69 6.72 10.15
C SER A 70 -8.82 5.59 9.61
N LEU A 71 -8.82 5.36 8.29
CA LEU A 71 -8.04 4.31 7.65
C LEU A 71 -7.44 4.81 6.34
N ILE A 72 -6.15 4.53 6.14
CA ILE A 72 -5.44 4.85 4.90
C ILE A 72 -5.22 3.56 4.12
N HIS A 73 -5.78 3.50 2.91
CA HIS A 73 -5.56 2.43 1.96
C HIS A 73 -4.50 2.84 0.93
N TYR A 74 -3.33 2.22 1.00
CA TYR A 74 -2.27 2.47 0.02
C TYR A 74 -2.51 1.68 -1.27
N ALA A 75 -3.12 2.33 -2.24
CA ALA A 75 -3.37 1.76 -3.55
C ALA A 75 -2.16 1.89 -4.50
N GLY A 76 -2.20 1.16 -5.62
CA GLY A 76 -1.18 1.20 -6.66
C GLY A 76 0.13 0.47 -6.33
N SER A 77 1.12 0.62 -7.21
CA SER A 77 2.37 -0.17 -7.20
C SER A 77 3.44 0.35 -6.22
N TYR A 78 3.33 1.58 -5.75
CA TYR A 78 4.25 2.18 -4.78
C TYR A 78 3.71 1.97 -3.37
N LYS A 79 4.11 0.86 -2.74
CA LYS A 79 3.67 0.57 -1.38
C LYS A 79 4.60 1.21 -0.33
N PRO A 80 4.09 1.67 0.81
CA PRO A 80 4.89 2.37 1.84
C PRO A 80 5.96 1.50 2.49
N TRP A 81 5.90 0.19 2.30
CA TRP A 81 6.90 -0.80 2.74
C TRP A 81 7.87 -1.23 1.65
N SER A 82 7.71 -0.75 0.43
CA SER A 82 8.65 -1.04 -0.66
C SER A 82 9.73 0.02 -0.75
N VAL A 83 10.92 -0.37 -1.26
CA VAL A 83 12.01 0.59 -1.50
C VAL A 83 11.58 1.73 -2.42
N ARG A 84 10.66 1.45 -3.36
CA ARG A 84 10.13 2.48 -4.28
C ARG A 84 9.22 3.50 -3.61
N GLY A 85 8.43 3.06 -2.63
CA GLY A 85 7.43 3.90 -1.99
C GLY A 85 7.91 4.57 -0.71
N ILE A 86 8.90 3.99 -0.01
CA ILE A 86 9.30 4.44 1.32
C ILE A 86 9.88 5.88 1.33
N PHE A 87 10.47 6.32 0.22
CA PHE A 87 10.97 7.69 0.06
C PHE A 87 9.86 8.73 -0.16
N ASN A 88 8.61 8.29 -0.28
CA ASN A 88 7.49 9.21 -0.34
C ASN A 88 7.12 9.68 1.07
N PRO A 89 6.98 10.99 1.32
CA PRO A 89 6.65 11.52 2.65
C PRO A 89 5.37 10.94 3.27
N LYS A 90 4.39 10.57 2.45
CA LYS A 90 3.13 9.96 2.90
C LYS A 90 3.31 8.53 3.44
N SER A 91 4.41 7.86 3.11
CA SER A 91 4.74 6.52 3.63
C SER A 91 4.99 6.51 5.13
N LYS A 92 5.32 7.68 5.72
CA LYS A 92 5.56 7.83 7.16
C LYS A 92 4.36 7.39 8.01
N TYR A 93 3.13 7.57 7.54
CA TYR A 93 1.93 7.17 8.30
C TYR A 93 1.94 5.67 8.58
N TYR A 94 2.25 4.87 7.57
CA TYR A 94 2.39 3.43 7.71
C TYR A 94 3.61 3.06 8.54
N GLN A 95 4.78 3.59 8.20
CA GLN A 95 6.05 3.25 8.86
C GLN A 95 6.05 3.64 10.35
N ASP A 96 5.45 4.77 10.71
CA ASP A 96 5.34 5.19 12.10
C ASP A 96 4.46 4.21 12.92
N GLN A 97 3.36 3.71 12.36
CA GLN A 97 2.53 2.71 13.04
C GLN A 97 3.26 1.36 13.14
N HIS A 98 3.91 0.93 12.05
CA HIS A 98 4.69 -0.31 12.07
C HIS A 98 5.82 -0.25 13.11
N MET A 99 6.55 0.86 13.18
CA MET A 99 7.63 1.03 14.16
C MET A 99 7.13 1.00 15.61
N LYS A 100 5.94 1.54 15.90
CA LYS A 100 5.33 1.46 17.23
C LYS A 100 5.06 0.02 17.66
N LEU A 101 4.64 -0.84 16.72
CA LEU A 101 4.28 -2.24 16.98
C LEU A 101 5.48 -3.19 16.94
N ASN A 102 6.58 -2.82 16.25
CA ASN A 102 7.67 -3.72 15.93
C ASN A 102 9.05 -3.18 16.37
N ASN A 103 9.18 -2.82 17.62
CA ASN A 103 10.46 -2.44 18.27
C ASN A 103 11.26 -1.39 17.49
N ASN A 104 10.59 -0.40 16.92
CA ASN A 104 11.19 0.64 16.10
C ASN A 104 11.92 0.15 14.83
N ASN A 105 11.53 -0.97 14.27
CA ASN A 105 12.07 -1.46 13.00
C ASN A 105 11.24 -0.99 11.81
N TYR A 106 11.91 -0.74 10.69
CA TYR A 106 11.24 -0.47 9.42
C TYR A 106 10.63 -1.75 8.84
N HIS A 107 9.46 -1.62 8.23
CA HIS A 107 8.92 -2.65 7.37
C HIS A 107 9.45 -2.45 5.95
N ILE A 108 10.37 -3.31 5.53
CA ILE A 108 10.93 -3.30 4.17
C ILE A 108 10.72 -4.68 3.58
N ILE A 109 9.84 -4.76 2.59
CA ILE A 109 9.59 -6.00 1.87
C ILE A 109 10.65 -6.20 0.80
N ASN A 110 11.12 -7.42 0.73
CA ASN A 110 12.20 -7.92 -0.11
C ASN A 110 11.82 -8.13 -1.59
N THR A 111 10.83 -7.40 -2.08
CA THR A 111 10.48 -7.45 -3.50
C THR A 111 11.34 -6.45 -4.27
N TRP A 112 12.53 -6.89 -4.63
CA TRP A 112 13.41 -6.12 -5.51
C TRP A 112 12.91 -6.23 -6.93
N ARG A 113 12.17 -5.25 -7.34
CA ARG A 113 11.94 -5.02 -8.77
C ARG A 113 13.19 -4.40 -9.38
N PRO A 114 13.48 -4.61 -10.68
CA PRO A 114 14.72 -4.11 -11.31
C PRO A 114 15.00 -2.62 -11.07
N ASP A 115 13.98 -1.81 -10.95
CA ASP A 115 14.11 -0.37 -10.69
C ASP A 115 14.27 0.02 -9.20
N ALA A 116 14.16 -0.92 -8.26
CA ALA A 116 14.23 -0.61 -6.84
C ALA A 116 15.63 -0.13 -6.42
N VAL A 117 16.68 -0.74 -6.95
CA VAL A 117 18.07 -0.32 -6.69
C VAL A 117 18.30 1.09 -7.24
N LEU A 118 17.89 1.35 -8.48
CA LEU A 118 17.98 2.69 -9.08
C LEU A 118 17.25 3.73 -8.24
N ARG A 119 16.04 3.40 -7.76
CA ARG A 119 15.26 4.28 -6.89
C ARG A 119 15.92 4.52 -5.54
N PHE A 120 16.53 3.49 -4.97
CA PHE A 120 17.27 3.61 -3.73
C PHE A 120 18.45 4.56 -3.89
N VAL A 121 19.30 4.36 -4.91
CA VAL A 121 20.41 5.23 -5.23
C VAL A 121 19.95 6.67 -5.50
N GLN A 122 18.92 6.83 -6.32
CA GLN A 122 18.31 8.13 -6.59
C GLN A 122 17.79 8.81 -5.32
N GLY A 123 17.17 8.06 -4.40
CA GLY A 123 16.69 8.57 -3.12
C GLY A 123 17.83 9.06 -2.22
N ILE A 124 18.99 8.40 -2.25
CA ILE A 124 20.19 8.84 -1.53
C ILE A 124 20.76 10.10 -2.17
N VAL A 125 21.02 10.07 -3.48
CA VAL A 125 21.65 11.20 -4.20
C VAL A 125 20.79 12.47 -4.13
N THR A 126 19.46 12.32 -4.13
CA THR A 126 18.53 13.47 -4.00
C THR A 126 18.23 13.84 -2.55
N PHE A 127 18.97 13.31 -1.57
CA PHE A 127 18.80 13.57 -0.14
C PHE A 127 17.38 13.27 0.39
N ARG A 128 16.58 12.45 -0.31
CA ARG A 128 15.23 12.08 0.14
C ARG A 128 15.21 11.29 1.44
N PHE A 129 16.32 10.67 1.80
CA PHE A 129 16.47 9.94 3.05
C PHE A 129 16.34 10.83 4.30
N ILE A 130 16.52 12.17 4.20
CA ILE A 130 16.31 13.09 5.33
C ILE A 130 14.85 13.14 5.81
N PHE A 131 13.90 12.80 4.92
CA PHE A 131 12.48 12.71 5.27
C PHE A 131 12.11 11.40 5.95
N ILE A 132 13.04 10.44 5.98
CA ILE A 132 12.86 9.14 6.61
C ILE A 132 13.25 9.24 8.08
N LYS A 133 12.38 8.84 8.96
CA LYS A 133 12.68 8.75 10.39
C LYS A 133 13.75 7.68 10.63
N LYS A 134 14.86 8.02 11.30
CA LYS A 134 16.00 7.12 11.52
C LYS A 134 16.65 6.59 10.22
N PRO A 135 17.20 7.47 9.37
CA PRO A 135 17.68 7.11 8.04
C PRO A 135 18.76 6.02 8.04
N ILE A 136 19.64 5.99 9.04
CA ILE A 136 20.69 4.97 9.17
C ILE A 136 20.06 3.58 9.34
N LYS A 137 19.05 3.43 10.21
CA LYS A 137 18.35 2.15 10.37
C LYS A 137 17.65 1.70 9.09
N PHE A 138 17.13 2.64 8.32
CA PHE A 138 16.56 2.36 7.01
C PHE A 138 17.59 1.80 6.06
N VAL A 139 18.72 2.48 5.88
CA VAL A 139 19.81 2.05 4.98
C VAL A 139 20.31 0.66 5.37
N VAL A 140 20.58 0.43 6.65
CA VAL A 140 21.00 -0.89 7.16
C VAL A 140 19.93 -1.96 6.88
N GLY A 141 18.65 -1.66 7.12
CA GLY A 141 17.55 -2.56 6.83
C GLY A 141 17.45 -2.95 5.35
N VAL A 142 17.67 -1.99 4.45
CA VAL A 142 17.71 -2.23 3.00
C VAL A 142 18.87 -3.16 2.63
N PHE A 143 20.09 -2.91 3.14
CA PHE A 143 21.25 -3.79 2.87
C PHE A 143 21.02 -5.21 3.39
N ILE A 144 20.52 -5.37 4.62
CA ILE A 144 20.19 -6.70 5.17
C ILE A 144 19.16 -7.41 4.29
N SER A 145 18.18 -6.66 3.81
CA SER A 145 17.15 -7.17 2.92
C SER A 145 17.72 -7.65 1.58
N LEU A 146 18.67 -6.90 1.00
CA LEU A 146 19.40 -7.29 -0.21
C LEU A 146 20.18 -8.59 -0.03
N LEU A 147 20.92 -8.69 1.08
CA LEU A 147 21.74 -9.88 1.37
C LEU A 147 20.89 -11.15 1.56
N LYS A 148 19.68 -11.01 2.13
CA LYS A 148 18.75 -12.13 2.29
C LYS A 148 18.08 -12.57 0.99
N SER A 149 17.88 -11.66 0.04
CA SER A 149 17.25 -11.95 -1.26
C SER A 149 18.09 -12.88 -2.14
N ASN A 150 19.41 -12.81 -2.03
CA ASN A 150 20.34 -13.62 -2.82
C ASN A 150 20.45 -15.08 -2.36
N LYS A 151 19.65 -15.53 -1.39
CA LYS A 151 19.66 -16.91 -0.86
C LYS A 151 18.45 -17.76 -1.30
N LYS A 152 17.77 -17.35 -2.38
CA LYS A 152 16.72 -18.21 -2.99
C LYS A 152 17.13 -18.68 -4.36
#